data_e198f57ba9b5597f3a207ad0a7d16514
#
_entry.id   e198f57ba9b5597f3a207ad0a7d16514
#
_cell.length_a   1.000
_cell.length_b   1.000
_cell.length_c   1.000
_cell.angle_alpha   90.00
_cell.angle_beta   90.00
_cell.angle_gamma   90.00
#
_symmetry.space_group_name_H-M   'P 1'
#
loop_
_entity.id
_entity.type
_entity.pdbx_description
1 polymer ?
#
loop_
_entity_poly.entity_id
_entity_poly.type
_entity_poly.pdbx_seq_one_letter_code
_entity_poly.pdbx_strand_id
1 'polypeptide(L)'
;MWRKLEAHLGPEVSPHLLLESHFDELRACGLSRQKQGYARSLCEMVISGELTFDALPEDDEEAIALLTRIKGIGRWSAEIYLLFAEGRPDIWPAGDLAVQAGLHKLLDLEERPSEKLTRQLAESWSPHRGAAAIFTWHCYNNAAL
;
A
#
# COMPACT_ATOMS: atom_id res chain seq x y z
N MET A 1 -14.38 -9.73 -7.84
CA MET A 1 -14.55 -9.36 -6.43
C MET A 1 -15.14 -7.96 -6.30
N TRP A 2 -14.45 -6.89 -6.74
CA TRP A 2 -14.91 -5.50 -6.57
C TRP A 2 -16.34 -5.25 -7.06
N ARG A 3 -16.65 -5.56 -8.33
CA ARG A 3 -18.02 -5.40 -8.89
C ARG A 3 -19.14 -6.09 -8.10
N LYS A 4 -18.84 -7.22 -7.45
CA LYS A 4 -19.82 -7.91 -6.59
C LYS A 4 -20.03 -7.16 -5.28
N LEU A 5 -18.97 -6.56 -4.76
CA LEU A 5 -19.02 -5.77 -3.54
C LEU A 5 -19.79 -4.47 -3.77
N GLU A 6 -19.54 -3.78 -4.88
CA GLU A 6 -20.31 -2.60 -5.30
C GLU A 6 -21.81 -2.92 -5.49
N ALA A 7 -22.12 -4.06 -6.11
CA ALA A 7 -23.51 -4.49 -6.30
C ALA A 7 -24.22 -4.79 -4.96
N HIS A 8 -23.49 -5.22 -3.94
CA HIS A 8 -24.02 -5.54 -2.62
C HIS A 8 -24.12 -4.29 -1.71
N LEU A 9 -23.11 -3.44 -1.72
CA LEU A 9 -22.95 -2.29 -0.82
C LEU A 9 -23.40 -0.96 -1.44
N GLY A 10 -23.80 -0.97 -2.72
CA GLY A 10 -24.10 0.23 -3.47
C GLY A 10 -22.86 0.88 -4.13
N PRO A 11 -23.08 1.86 -5.02
CA PRO A 11 -22.01 2.45 -5.84
C PRO A 11 -20.94 3.19 -5.02
N GLU A 12 -21.29 3.69 -3.86
CA GLU A 12 -20.35 4.42 -2.97
C GLU A 12 -19.67 3.51 -1.93
N VAL A 13 -19.95 2.21 -1.96
CA VAL A 13 -19.38 1.21 -1.04
C VAL A 13 -19.33 1.72 0.41
N SER A 14 -20.52 1.96 0.99
CA SER A 14 -20.65 2.53 2.33
C SER A 14 -19.95 1.69 3.41
N PRO A 15 -19.06 2.29 4.23
CA PRO A 15 -18.43 1.61 5.37
C PRO A 15 -19.45 1.06 6.38
N HIS A 16 -20.56 1.76 6.61
CA HIS A 16 -21.64 1.31 7.51
C HIS A 16 -22.30 0.03 7.00
N LEU A 17 -22.67 -0.01 5.70
CA LEU A 17 -23.28 -1.18 5.09
C LEU A 17 -22.34 -2.39 5.11
N LEU A 18 -21.04 -2.17 4.96
CA LEU A 18 -20.06 -3.27 5.08
C LEU A 18 -20.03 -3.84 6.50
N LEU A 19 -20.09 -3.01 7.53
CA LEU A 19 -20.12 -3.47 8.92
C LEU A 19 -21.41 -4.22 9.28
N GLU A 20 -22.54 -3.83 8.70
CA GLU A 20 -23.86 -4.45 8.89
C GLU A 20 -24.01 -5.76 8.11
N SER A 21 -23.25 -5.94 7.02
CA SER A 21 -23.35 -7.14 6.17
C SER A 21 -22.95 -8.41 6.91
N HIS A 22 -23.72 -9.49 6.66
CA HIS A 22 -23.42 -10.81 7.22
C HIS A 22 -22.17 -11.44 6.57
N PHE A 23 -21.57 -12.37 7.32
CA PHE A 23 -20.34 -13.06 6.87
C PHE A 23 -20.53 -13.75 5.51
N ASP A 24 -21.66 -14.43 5.30
CA ASP A 24 -21.90 -15.19 4.07
C ASP A 24 -22.17 -14.30 2.85
N GLU A 25 -22.76 -13.12 3.04
CA GLU A 25 -22.97 -12.13 1.99
C GLU A 25 -21.61 -11.61 1.47
N LEU A 26 -20.72 -11.19 2.37
CA LEU A 26 -19.38 -10.74 2.00
C LEU A 26 -18.53 -11.89 1.41
N ARG A 27 -18.75 -13.13 1.88
CA ARG A 27 -18.12 -14.31 1.29
C ARG A 27 -18.60 -14.55 -0.14
N ALA A 28 -19.89 -14.38 -0.43
CA ALA A 28 -20.44 -14.49 -1.78
C ALA A 28 -19.86 -13.41 -2.72
N CYS A 29 -19.50 -12.24 -2.18
CA CYS A 29 -18.77 -11.19 -2.91
C CYS A 29 -17.30 -11.55 -3.18
N GLY A 30 -16.76 -12.62 -2.56
CA GLY A 30 -15.40 -13.10 -2.75
C GLY A 30 -14.41 -12.66 -1.67
N LEU A 31 -14.90 -12.16 -0.52
CA LEU A 31 -14.05 -11.86 0.62
C LEU A 31 -13.89 -13.08 1.52
N SER A 32 -12.66 -13.59 1.63
CA SER A 32 -12.32 -14.60 2.65
C SER A 32 -12.54 -14.03 4.06
N ARG A 33 -12.65 -14.89 5.07
CA ARG A 33 -12.77 -14.49 6.48
C ARG A 33 -11.71 -13.44 6.88
N GLN A 34 -10.48 -13.66 6.45
CA GLN A 34 -9.37 -12.76 6.72
C GLN A 34 -9.57 -11.38 6.05
N LYS A 35 -9.94 -11.35 4.76
CA LYS A 35 -10.21 -10.10 4.03
C LYS A 35 -11.40 -9.34 4.61
N GLN A 36 -12.43 -10.03 5.09
CA GLN A 36 -13.55 -9.40 5.79
C GLN A 36 -13.08 -8.71 7.08
N GLY A 37 -12.18 -9.36 7.86
CA GLY A 37 -11.58 -8.75 9.04
C GLY A 37 -10.78 -7.49 8.72
N TYR A 38 -10.06 -7.47 7.61
CA TYR A 38 -9.32 -6.29 7.15
C TYR A 38 -10.25 -5.16 6.71
N ALA A 39 -11.27 -5.48 5.91
CA ALA A 39 -12.25 -4.51 5.46
C ALA A 39 -13.04 -3.89 6.64
N ARG A 40 -13.42 -4.70 7.63
CA ARG A 40 -14.09 -4.20 8.84
C ARG A 40 -13.19 -3.27 9.65
N SER A 41 -11.92 -3.64 9.86
CA SER A 41 -10.95 -2.78 10.56
C SER A 41 -10.79 -1.42 9.88
N LEU A 42 -10.71 -1.39 8.55
CA LEU A 42 -10.69 -0.15 7.79
C LEU A 42 -11.96 0.68 8.00
N CYS A 43 -13.15 0.05 7.87
CA CYS A 43 -14.42 0.74 8.04
C CYS A 43 -14.60 1.29 9.45
N GLU A 44 -14.18 0.57 10.49
CA GLU A 44 -14.22 1.00 11.88
C GLU A 44 -13.38 2.27 12.08
N MET A 45 -12.15 2.31 11.56
CA MET A 45 -11.28 3.48 11.67
C MET A 45 -11.83 4.70 10.90
N VAL A 46 -12.45 4.49 9.74
CA VAL A 46 -13.08 5.58 8.97
C VAL A 46 -14.31 6.13 9.72
N ILE A 47 -15.17 5.26 10.24
CA ILE A 47 -16.38 5.67 10.94
C ILE A 47 -16.06 6.36 12.28
N SER A 48 -15.04 5.89 12.99
CA SER A 48 -14.60 6.51 14.26
C SER A 48 -13.91 7.86 14.06
N GLY A 49 -13.54 8.20 12.82
CA GLY A 49 -12.75 9.40 12.51
C GLY A 49 -11.26 9.27 12.82
N GLU A 50 -10.79 8.08 13.20
CA GLU A 50 -9.35 7.83 13.38
C GLU A 50 -8.58 7.88 12.06
N LEU A 51 -9.25 7.56 10.96
CA LEU A 51 -8.70 7.61 9.61
C LEU A 51 -9.59 8.47 8.72
N THR A 52 -9.02 9.52 8.18
CA THR A 52 -9.64 10.37 7.16
C THR A 52 -8.69 10.44 5.98
N PHE A 53 -9.05 9.84 4.84
CA PHE A 53 -8.18 9.78 3.67
C PHE A 53 -7.84 11.15 3.09
N ASP A 54 -8.77 12.12 3.17
CA ASP A 54 -8.55 13.48 2.69
C ASP A 54 -7.71 14.35 3.65
N ALA A 55 -7.29 13.80 4.79
CA ALA A 55 -6.53 14.50 5.83
C ALA A 55 -5.49 13.58 6.50
N LEU A 56 -4.76 12.82 5.70
CA LEU A 56 -3.61 12.05 6.19
C LEU A 56 -2.49 13.00 6.67
N PRO A 57 -1.68 12.59 7.66
CA PRO A 57 -0.52 13.35 8.08
C PRO A 57 0.37 13.76 6.90
N GLU A 58 0.92 14.98 6.93
CA GLU A 58 1.85 15.47 5.91
C GLU A 58 3.17 14.71 5.94
N ASP A 59 3.63 14.35 7.14
CA ASP A 59 4.83 13.52 7.32
C ASP A 59 4.58 12.09 6.85
N ASP A 60 5.47 11.58 6.00
CA ASP A 60 5.33 10.27 5.39
C ASP A 60 5.36 9.13 6.40
N GLU A 61 6.22 9.22 7.44
CA GLU A 61 6.32 8.18 8.47
C GLU A 61 5.10 8.19 9.39
N GLU A 62 4.55 9.36 9.72
CA GLU A 62 3.30 9.47 10.48
C GLU A 62 2.12 8.91 9.67
N ALA A 63 2.05 9.19 8.37
CA ALA A 63 1.03 8.63 7.48
C ALA A 63 1.15 7.11 7.38
N ILE A 64 2.36 6.58 7.23
CA ILE A 64 2.62 5.13 7.22
C ILE A 64 2.21 4.51 8.56
N ALA A 65 2.57 5.14 9.68
CA ALA A 65 2.21 4.66 11.02
C ALA A 65 0.69 4.61 11.21
N LEU A 66 -0.04 5.60 10.73
CA LEU A 66 -1.51 5.64 10.78
C LEU A 66 -2.11 4.52 9.91
N LEU A 67 -1.69 4.39 8.66
CA LEU A 67 -2.22 3.39 7.72
C LEU A 67 -1.93 1.95 8.18
N THR A 68 -0.79 1.71 8.81
CA THR A 68 -0.43 0.38 9.32
C THR A 68 -1.23 -0.04 10.57
N ARG A 69 -2.02 0.84 11.17
CA ARG A 69 -3.01 0.50 12.21
C ARG A 69 -4.20 -0.27 11.63
N ILE A 70 -4.47 -0.14 10.34
CA ILE A 70 -5.49 -0.93 9.65
C ILE A 70 -5.04 -2.38 9.63
N LYS A 71 -5.84 -3.27 10.19
CA LYS A 71 -5.52 -4.70 10.23
C LYS A 71 -5.28 -5.25 8.82
N GLY A 72 -4.13 -5.85 8.61
CA GLY A 72 -3.74 -6.44 7.33
C GLY A 72 -3.04 -5.47 6.37
N ILE A 73 -2.87 -4.22 6.73
CA ILE A 73 -2.05 -3.26 6.01
C ILE A 73 -0.66 -3.20 6.66
N GLY A 74 0.34 -3.67 5.95
CA GLY A 74 1.74 -3.53 6.35
C GLY A 74 2.39 -2.29 5.76
N ARG A 75 3.63 -2.00 6.18
CA ARG A 75 4.39 -0.84 5.70
C ARG A 75 4.44 -0.75 4.17
N TRP A 76 4.76 -1.85 3.49
CA TRP A 76 4.79 -1.88 2.03
C TRP A 76 3.45 -1.44 1.40
N SER A 77 2.32 -1.93 1.92
CA SER A 77 1.00 -1.54 1.40
C SER A 77 0.69 -0.06 1.64
N ALA A 78 1.08 0.47 2.80
CA ALA A 78 0.96 1.89 3.11
C ALA A 78 1.83 2.74 2.18
N GLU A 79 3.10 2.36 1.97
CA GLU A 79 4.02 3.02 1.04
C GLU A 79 3.45 3.04 -0.39
N ILE A 80 2.91 1.91 -0.87
CA ILE A 80 2.29 1.82 -2.20
C ILE A 80 1.06 2.73 -2.32
N TYR A 81 0.22 2.80 -1.29
CA TYR A 81 -0.92 3.71 -1.26
C TYR A 81 -0.47 5.18 -1.34
N LEU A 82 0.47 5.58 -0.50
CA LEU A 82 0.97 6.95 -0.46
C LEU A 82 1.64 7.36 -1.78
N LEU A 83 2.39 6.44 -2.39
CA LEU A 83 3.07 6.70 -3.66
C LEU A 83 2.09 6.86 -4.83
N PHE A 84 1.10 5.96 -4.98
CA PHE A 84 0.25 5.90 -6.16
C PHE A 84 -1.11 6.57 -6.01
N ALA A 85 -1.72 6.53 -4.83
CA ALA A 85 -3.03 7.15 -4.60
C ALA A 85 -2.89 8.61 -4.15
N GLU A 86 -1.94 8.90 -3.25
CA GLU A 86 -1.66 10.26 -2.77
C GLU A 86 -0.66 11.02 -3.67
N GLY A 87 0.12 10.31 -4.48
CA GLY A 87 1.14 10.93 -5.34
C GLY A 87 2.33 11.51 -4.58
N ARG A 88 2.66 10.97 -3.40
CA ARG A 88 3.76 11.49 -2.58
C ARG A 88 5.11 11.23 -3.24
N PRO A 89 5.95 12.28 -3.41
CA PRO A 89 7.14 12.18 -4.25
C PRO A 89 8.29 11.42 -3.62
N ASP A 90 8.35 11.33 -2.28
CA ASP A 90 9.52 10.79 -1.59
C ASP A 90 9.28 9.43 -0.91
N ILE A 91 8.24 8.72 -1.30
CA ILE A 91 7.98 7.37 -0.81
C ILE A 91 8.91 6.36 -1.49
N TRP A 92 9.58 5.55 -0.66
CA TRP A 92 10.52 4.53 -1.10
C TRP A 92 10.17 3.15 -0.51
N PRO A 93 9.51 2.26 -1.26
CA PRO A 93 9.10 0.94 -0.76
C PRO A 93 10.27 -0.04 -0.74
N ALA A 94 11.20 0.16 0.18
CA ALA A 94 12.43 -0.62 0.30
C ALA A 94 12.20 -2.11 0.61
N GLY A 95 11.04 -2.46 1.16
CA GLY A 95 10.61 -3.84 1.38
C GLY A 95 10.09 -4.55 0.12
N ASP A 96 9.94 -3.82 -1.00
CA ASP A 96 9.49 -4.39 -2.26
C ASP A 96 10.58 -5.24 -2.92
N LEU A 97 10.25 -6.52 -3.20
CA LEU A 97 11.22 -7.45 -3.78
C LEU A 97 11.65 -7.07 -5.21
N ALA A 98 10.76 -6.46 -5.99
CA ALA A 98 11.08 -6.01 -7.35
C ALA A 98 11.97 -4.76 -7.32
N VAL A 99 11.78 -3.86 -6.34
CA VAL A 99 12.68 -2.73 -6.09
C VAL A 99 14.07 -3.24 -5.70
N GLN A 100 14.17 -4.17 -4.76
CA GLN A 100 15.45 -4.76 -4.36
C GLN A 100 16.14 -5.45 -5.53
N ALA A 101 15.40 -6.26 -6.32
CA ALA A 101 15.95 -6.94 -7.47
C ALA A 101 16.33 -5.98 -8.62
N GLY A 102 15.57 -4.91 -8.79
CA GLY A 102 15.89 -3.84 -9.75
C GLY A 102 17.17 -3.11 -9.37
N LEU A 103 17.33 -2.74 -8.09
CA LEU A 103 18.57 -2.12 -7.59
C LEU A 103 19.78 -3.03 -7.74
N HIS A 104 19.63 -4.31 -7.43
CA HIS A 104 20.71 -5.30 -7.63
C HIS A 104 21.28 -5.20 -9.05
N LYS A 105 20.41 -5.13 -10.06
CA LYS A 105 20.83 -5.03 -11.47
C LYS A 105 21.34 -3.65 -11.85
N LEU A 106 20.65 -2.59 -11.45
CA LEU A 106 20.97 -1.21 -11.83
C LEU A 106 22.29 -0.72 -11.25
N LEU A 107 22.63 -1.16 -10.05
CA LEU A 107 23.84 -0.76 -9.34
C LEU A 107 24.96 -1.82 -9.39
N ASP A 108 24.76 -2.90 -10.15
CA ASP A 108 25.71 -4.02 -10.31
C ASP A 108 26.21 -4.54 -8.95
N LEU A 109 25.28 -4.77 -8.03
CA LEU A 109 25.60 -5.27 -6.70
C LEU A 109 25.90 -6.77 -6.76
N GLU A 110 26.75 -7.28 -5.86
CA GLU A 110 27.10 -8.71 -5.80
C GLU A 110 25.87 -9.58 -5.44
N GLU A 111 24.97 -9.06 -4.59
CA GLU A 111 23.74 -9.75 -4.18
C GLU A 111 22.57 -8.78 -4.06
N ARG A 112 21.35 -9.33 -4.02
CA ARG A 112 20.14 -8.53 -3.80
C ARG A 112 20.20 -7.85 -2.42
N PRO A 113 20.10 -6.51 -2.35
CA PRO A 113 20.20 -5.78 -1.10
C PRO A 113 19.05 -6.12 -0.15
N SER A 114 19.35 -6.17 1.14
CA SER A 114 18.32 -6.23 2.19
C SER A 114 17.47 -4.96 2.21
N GLU A 115 16.30 -5.01 2.83
CA GLU A 115 15.45 -3.81 3.01
C GLU A 115 16.22 -2.65 3.64
N LYS A 116 17.04 -2.93 4.67
CA LYS A 116 17.87 -1.92 5.33
C LYS A 116 18.86 -1.27 4.36
N LEU A 117 19.57 -2.06 3.59
CA LEU A 117 20.53 -1.54 2.61
C LEU A 117 19.80 -0.79 1.48
N THR A 118 18.64 -1.29 1.03
CA THR A 118 17.79 -0.64 0.05
C THR A 118 17.35 0.76 0.51
N ARG A 119 17.03 0.96 1.80
CA ARG A 119 16.76 2.29 2.37
C ARG A 119 17.98 3.20 2.35
N GLN A 120 19.12 2.70 2.79
CA GLN A 120 20.37 3.47 2.83
C GLN A 120 20.81 3.93 1.44
N LEU A 121 20.73 3.05 0.44
CA LEU A 121 21.11 3.39 -0.94
C LEU A 121 20.26 4.53 -1.53
N ALA A 122 19.02 4.67 -1.09
CA ALA A 122 18.09 5.70 -1.57
C ALA A 122 18.16 7.03 -0.81
N GLU A 123 18.95 7.16 0.25
CA GLU A 123 19.01 8.39 1.06
C GLU A 123 19.36 9.63 0.24
N SER A 124 20.31 9.52 -0.67
CA SER A 124 20.74 10.62 -1.53
C SER A 124 19.72 11.02 -2.62
N TRP A 125 18.68 10.23 -2.83
CA TRP A 125 17.64 10.49 -3.85
C TRP A 125 16.45 11.27 -3.29
N SER A 126 16.40 11.50 -1.98
CA SER A 126 15.41 12.39 -1.38
C SER A 126 15.57 13.82 -1.95
N PRO A 127 14.47 14.52 -2.24
CA PRO A 127 13.06 14.21 -1.96
C PRO A 127 12.33 13.54 -3.16
N HIS A 128 12.99 12.79 -4.01
CA HIS A 128 12.45 12.24 -5.24
C HIS A 128 12.50 10.70 -5.30
N ARG A 129 12.55 10.03 -4.15
CA ARG A 129 12.69 8.57 -4.06
C ARG A 129 11.53 7.81 -4.72
N GLY A 130 10.33 8.40 -4.78
CA GLY A 130 9.19 7.81 -5.49
C GLY A 130 9.44 7.67 -7.00
N ALA A 131 10.04 8.66 -7.64
CA ALA A 131 10.44 8.56 -9.04
C ALA A 131 11.48 7.46 -9.26
N ALA A 132 12.46 7.34 -8.35
CA ALA A 132 13.45 6.27 -8.37
C ALA A 132 12.81 4.88 -8.22
N ALA A 133 11.78 4.73 -7.37
CA ALA A 133 11.03 3.49 -7.21
C ALA A 133 10.32 3.09 -8.51
N ILE A 134 9.62 4.02 -9.14
CA ILE A 134 8.92 3.79 -10.40
C ILE A 134 9.91 3.39 -11.51
N PHE A 135 11.03 4.09 -11.60
CA PHE A 135 12.11 3.78 -12.55
C PHE A 135 12.69 2.37 -12.29
N THR A 136 12.94 2.02 -11.04
CA THR A 136 13.46 0.71 -10.66
C THR A 136 12.51 -0.43 -11.04
N TRP A 137 11.19 -0.27 -10.82
CA TRP A 137 10.19 -1.23 -11.29
C TRP A 137 10.14 -1.33 -12.81
N HIS A 138 10.26 -0.20 -13.51
CA HIS A 138 10.31 -0.22 -14.98
C HIS A 138 11.51 -1.05 -15.47
N CYS A 139 12.69 -0.83 -14.92
CA CYS A 139 13.90 -1.59 -15.28
C CYS A 139 13.78 -3.07 -14.90
N TYR A 140 13.17 -3.39 -13.76
CA TYR A 140 12.93 -4.78 -13.36
C TYR A 140 12.02 -5.53 -14.34
N ASN A 141 10.94 -4.89 -14.79
CA ASN A 141 9.95 -5.50 -15.69
C ASN A 141 10.43 -5.57 -17.14
N ASN A 142 11.28 -4.67 -17.57
CA ASN A 142 11.82 -4.63 -18.93
C ASN A 142 13.27 -5.18 -18.91
N ALA A 143 13.41 -6.48 -18.72
CA ALA A 143 14.69 -7.20 -18.57
C ALA A 143 15.66 -7.11 -19.79
N ALA A 144 15.65 -6.01 -20.52
CA ALA A 144 16.48 -5.71 -21.70
C ALA A 144 17.50 -4.58 -21.41
N LEU A 145 18.01 -4.51 -20.18
CA LEU A 145 19.19 -3.70 -19.86
C LEU A 145 20.34 -4.60 -19.45
#